data_607b7d76635553879ac3e2c5dcebbe5a
#
_entry.id   607b7d76635553879ac3e2c5dcebbe5a
#
_cell.length_a   1.000
_cell.length_b   1.000
_cell.length_c   1.000
_cell.angle_alpha   90.00
_cell.angle_beta   90.00
_cell.angle_gamma   90.00
#
_symmetry.space_group_name_H-M   'P 1'
#
loop_
_entity.id
_entity.type
_entity.pdbx_description
1 polymer ?
#
loop_
_entity_poly.entity_id
_entity_poly.type
_entity_poly.pdbx_seq_one_letter_code
_entity_poly.pdbx_strand_id
1 'polypeptide(L)'
;SPGAPGQGALAIECRADDDATRALLAVLEDPATRGAITLERQLLAEHGGGCHQRFGATLQWLPGLGGLLRTGGRSGSNIDITGERWLPDVVVADPAGVVKAWDGSQAPKSDARYVLNAAQLATQLRGDAVFIAHSRALPPDAATALRGKVVWTSGSSSWFRLAAQGVWVQGCGEAMGAEAAAQMVAEPLLRLPPPAKWSVLTHASAVEPWAQGAWSGAQVIATYEMDESALPDAAALKAATHVYWSSTAQFERGRALVAATAHQASGPGKTADHIRAAGVRHFQAFPTVAEWRKWTAKAR
;
A
#
# COMPACT_ATOMS: atom_id res chain seq x y z
N SER A 1 -5.93 8.63 -3.29
CA SER A 1 -6.10 9.77 -4.19
C SER A 1 -4.83 10.61 -4.15
N PRO A 2 -4.26 11.02 -5.28
CA PRO A 2 -3.09 11.88 -5.27
C PRO A 2 -3.43 13.24 -4.65
N GLY A 3 -2.43 13.82 -3.96
CA GLY A 3 -2.53 15.16 -3.39
C GLY A 3 -2.43 16.27 -4.43
N ALA A 4 -2.58 17.51 -4.00
CA ALA A 4 -2.24 18.65 -4.86
C ALA A 4 -0.73 18.63 -5.15
N PRO A 5 -0.30 18.96 -6.40
CA PRO A 5 1.11 18.96 -6.77
C PRO A 5 1.98 19.82 -5.84
N GLY A 6 3.02 19.20 -5.29
CA GLY A 6 3.91 19.83 -4.33
C GLY A 6 3.38 19.94 -2.89
N GLN A 7 2.23 19.32 -2.60
CA GLN A 7 1.66 19.34 -1.24
C GLN A 7 2.57 18.60 -0.25
N GLY A 8 2.81 19.24 0.90
CA GLY A 8 3.63 18.68 1.98
C GLY A 8 5.13 18.98 1.86
N ALA A 9 5.58 19.57 0.76
CA ALA A 9 6.95 20.04 0.64
C ALA A 9 7.10 21.45 1.20
N LEU A 10 8.22 21.68 1.87
CA LEU A 10 8.61 23.00 2.33
C LEU A 10 9.50 23.67 1.27
N ALA A 11 9.14 24.88 0.86
CA ALA A 11 9.96 25.70 -0.02
C ALA A 11 10.62 26.82 0.78
N ILE A 12 11.92 27.02 0.56
CA ILE A 12 12.66 28.14 1.13
C ILE A 12 13.11 29.01 -0.03
N GLU A 13 12.79 30.29 0.04
CA GLU A 13 13.17 31.28 -0.97
C GLU A 13 14.27 32.21 -0.46
N CYS A 14 15.21 32.53 -1.32
CA CYS A 14 16.20 33.59 -1.11
C CYS A 14 16.37 34.40 -2.40
N ARG A 15 17.05 35.51 -2.33
CA ARG A 15 17.36 36.30 -3.52
C ARG A 15 18.28 35.53 -4.46
N ALA A 16 18.02 35.65 -5.76
CA ALA A 16 18.76 34.91 -6.78
C ALA A 16 20.26 35.31 -6.85
N ASP A 17 20.57 36.50 -6.43
CA ASP A 17 21.92 37.11 -6.40
C ASP A 17 22.65 36.92 -5.05
N ASP A 18 22.03 36.24 -4.07
CA ASP A 18 22.64 35.98 -2.76
C ASP A 18 23.25 34.54 -2.74
N ASP A 19 24.44 34.42 -3.29
CA ASP A 19 25.17 33.17 -3.39
C ASP A 19 25.53 32.58 -2.01
N ALA A 20 25.78 33.44 -1.01
CA ALA A 20 26.11 33.00 0.33
C ALA A 20 24.94 32.31 1.00
N THR A 21 23.74 32.89 0.95
CA THR A 21 22.52 32.28 1.48
C THR A 21 22.15 31.03 0.69
N ARG A 22 22.28 31.03 -0.64
CA ARG A 22 22.03 29.85 -1.48
C ARG A 22 22.93 28.67 -1.10
N ALA A 23 24.21 28.92 -0.84
CA ALA A 23 25.15 27.89 -0.40
C ALA A 23 24.78 27.30 0.95
N LEU A 24 24.29 28.12 1.90
CA LEU A 24 23.82 27.66 3.20
C LEU A 24 22.53 26.83 3.06
N LEU A 25 21.59 27.21 2.21
CA LEU A 25 20.33 26.52 2.00
C LEU A 25 20.51 25.22 1.21
N ALA A 26 21.54 25.11 0.38
CA ALA A 26 21.80 23.91 -0.42
C ALA A 26 21.97 22.64 0.43
N VAL A 27 22.42 22.74 1.68
CA VAL A 27 22.57 21.60 2.59
C VAL A 27 21.22 21.05 3.09
N LEU A 28 20.15 21.84 2.96
CA LEU A 28 18.78 21.45 3.36
C LEU A 28 18.02 20.82 2.20
N GLU A 29 18.60 20.85 1.00
CA GLU A 29 17.92 20.33 -0.18
C GLU A 29 17.81 18.80 -0.12
N ASP A 30 16.61 18.29 -0.35
CA ASP A 30 16.33 16.87 -0.63
C ASP A 30 16.09 16.69 -2.14
N PRO A 31 17.07 16.10 -2.87
CA PRO A 31 16.96 15.95 -4.33
C PRO A 31 15.78 15.09 -4.77
N ALA A 32 15.38 14.08 -3.96
CA ALA A 32 14.25 13.22 -4.27
C ALA A 32 12.93 14.00 -4.20
N THR A 33 12.75 14.79 -3.14
CA THR A 33 11.61 15.69 -2.98
C THR A 33 11.57 16.74 -4.09
N ARG A 34 12.72 17.37 -4.41
CA ARG A 34 12.80 18.35 -5.52
C ARG A 34 12.38 17.72 -6.84
N GLY A 35 12.89 16.52 -7.16
CA GLY A 35 12.57 15.81 -8.39
C GLY A 35 11.07 15.48 -8.48
N ALA A 36 10.49 14.98 -7.38
CA ALA A 36 9.07 14.66 -7.30
C ALA A 36 8.20 15.91 -7.55
N ILE A 37 8.46 16.98 -6.82
CA ILE A 37 7.68 18.22 -6.94
C ILE A 37 7.82 18.86 -8.31
N THR A 38 9.01 18.82 -8.89
CA THR A 38 9.25 19.36 -10.24
C THR A 38 8.36 18.66 -11.26
N LEU A 39 8.30 17.32 -11.23
CA LEU A 39 7.45 16.53 -12.11
C LEU A 39 5.95 16.80 -11.84
N GLU A 40 5.54 16.81 -10.57
CA GLU A 40 4.14 17.05 -10.19
C GLU A 40 3.66 18.43 -10.67
N ARG A 41 4.48 19.47 -10.51
CA ARG A 41 4.17 20.84 -10.95
C ARG A 41 4.20 20.98 -12.48
N GLN A 42 5.11 20.28 -13.15
CA GLN A 42 5.11 20.23 -14.61
C GLN A 42 3.79 19.63 -15.13
N LEU A 43 3.36 18.52 -14.57
CA LEU A 43 2.08 17.90 -14.94
C LEU A 43 0.88 18.83 -14.67
N LEU A 44 0.89 19.55 -13.54
CA LEU A 44 -0.15 20.56 -13.29
C LEU A 44 -0.14 21.65 -14.37
N ALA A 45 1.03 22.13 -14.77
CA ALA A 45 1.15 23.14 -15.81
C ALA A 45 0.61 22.64 -17.17
N GLU A 46 0.90 21.39 -17.54
CA GLU A 46 0.36 20.73 -18.73
C GLU A 46 -1.18 20.61 -18.71
N HIS A 47 -1.79 20.61 -17.52
CA HIS A 47 -3.25 20.59 -17.32
C HIS A 47 -3.84 21.98 -17.08
N GLY A 48 -3.14 23.06 -17.42
CA GLY A 48 -3.64 24.43 -17.37
C GLY A 48 -3.18 25.24 -16.16
N GLY A 49 -2.44 24.63 -15.24
CA GLY A 49 -1.87 25.31 -14.08
C GLY A 49 -2.89 25.86 -13.07
N GLY A 50 -2.38 26.31 -11.91
CA GLY A 50 -3.16 27.00 -10.90
C GLY A 50 -4.03 26.12 -9.97
N CYS A 51 -4.42 26.71 -8.83
CA CYS A 51 -5.15 25.99 -7.76
C CYS A 51 -6.61 25.67 -8.09
N HIS A 52 -7.15 26.19 -9.17
CA HIS A 52 -8.53 25.95 -9.60
C HIS A 52 -8.68 24.67 -10.43
N GLN A 53 -7.58 24.04 -10.81
CA GLN A 53 -7.61 22.79 -11.57
C GLN A 53 -8.02 21.63 -10.67
N ARG A 54 -8.93 20.80 -11.17
CA ARG A 54 -9.33 19.53 -10.51
C ARG A 54 -8.29 18.44 -10.82
N PHE A 55 -7.04 18.72 -10.48
CA PHE A 55 -5.89 17.88 -10.80
C PHE A 55 -5.06 17.62 -9.55
N GLY A 56 -4.75 16.36 -9.31
CA GLY A 56 -3.80 15.90 -8.32
C GLY A 56 -2.70 15.07 -8.98
N ALA A 57 -1.48 15.19 -8.50
CA ALA A 57 -0.37 14.33 -8.86
C ALA A 57 0.50 14.09 -7.64
N THR A 58 0.96 12.86 -7.49
CA THR A 58 1.91 12.50 -6.43
C THR A 58 2.93 11.51 -6.99
N LEU A 59 4.21 11.84 -6.88
CA LEU A 59 5.30 10.92 -7.16
C LEU A 59 5.84 10.36 -5.85
N GLN A 60 5.67 9.07 -5.66
CA GLN A 60 6.22 8.33 -4.53
C GLN A 60 7.47 7.56 -4.97
N TRP A 61 8.60 7.83 -4.32
CA TRP A 61 9.81 7.03 -4.51
C TRP A 61 9.73 5.74 -3.70
N LEU A 62 9.97 4.62 -4.38
CA LEU A 62 9.98 3.27 -3.81
C LEU A 62 11.41 2.75 -3.85
N PRO A 63 12.05 2.44 -2.71
CA PRO A 63 13.43 1.98 -2.67
C PRO A 63 13.67 0.77 -3.60
N GLY A 64 14.64 0.89 -4.49
CA GLY A 64 15.03 -0.14 -5.46
C GLY A 64 14.02 -0.42 -6.57
N LEU A 65 12.98 0.42 -6.72
CA LEU A 65 11.97 0.31 -7.78
C LEU A 65 11.82 1.59 -8.60
N GLY A 66 12.29 2.76 -8.08
CA GLY A 66 12.09 4.03 -8.71
C GLY A 66 10.80 4.73 -8.29
N GLY A 67 10.25 5.58 -9.16
CA GLY A 67 9.09 6.40 -8.88
C GLY A 67 7.75 5.74 -9.27
N LEU A 68 6.75 5.87 -8.43
CA LEU A 68 5.36 5.56 -8.76
C LEU A 68 4.56 6.86 -8.80
N LEU A 69 4.28 7.31 -10.01
CA LEU A 69 3.47 8.50 -10.26
C LEU A 69 1.99 8.12 -10.27
N ARG A 70 1.21 8.80 -9.44
CA ARG A 70 -0.26 8.73 -9.46
C ARG A 70 -0.83 10.07 -9.84
N THR A 71 -1.79 10.07 -10.74
CA THR A 71 -2.57 11.25 -11.13
C THR A 71 -4.04 11.01 -10.82
N GLY A 72 -4.80 12.07 -10.62
CA GLY A 72 -6.24 11.98 -10.42
C GLY A 72 -6.91 13.31 -10.62
N GLY A 73 -8.15 13.26 -11.08
CA GLY A 73 -8.93 14.45 -11.32
C GLY A 73 -9.65 14.44 -12.64
N ARG A 74 -10.00 15.64 -13.11
CA ARG A 74 -10.69 15.82 -14.40
C ARG A 74 -10.09 16.98 -15.17
N SER A 75 -9.92 16.81 -16.47
CA SER A 75 -9.52 17.89 -17.37
C SER A 75 -10.60 18.97 -17.48
N GLY A 76 -10.27 20.10 -18.07
CA GLY A 76 -11.24 21.17 -18.39
C GLY A 76 -12.43 20.69 -19.22
N SER A 77 -12.26 19.63 -20.02
CA SER A 77 -13.31 18.94 -20.79
C SER A 77 -14.03 17.84 -19.98
N ASN A 78 -13.84 17.78 -18.68
CA ASN A 78 -14.44 16.80 -17.77
C ASN A 78 -14.02 15.32 -18.03
N ILE A 79 -12.91 15.12 -18.73
CA ILE A 79 -12.33 13.79 -18.97
C ILE A 79 -11.61 13.32 -17.71
N ASP A 80 -11.84 12.08 -17.30
CA ASP A 80 -11.12 11.46 -16.18
C ASP A 80 -9.63 11.28 -16.56
N ILE A 81 -8.75 11.85 -15.74
CA ILE A 81 -7.30 11.78 -15.89
C ILE A 81 -6.64 10.95 -14.77
N THR A 82 -7.44 10.13 -14.09
CA THR A 82 -6.93 9.22 -13.07
C THR A 82 -6.02 8.17 -13.71
N GLY A 83 -4.81 8.06 -13.17
CA GLY A 83 -3.82 7.13 -13.71
C GLY A 83 -2.73 6.77 -12.72
N GLU A 84 -2.04 5.69 -13.05
CA GLU A 84 -0.83 5.25 -12.34
C GLU A 84 0.23 4.90 -13.38
N ARG A 85 1.46 5.37 -13.17
CA ARG A 85 2.60 5.11 -14.05
C ARG A 85 3.85 4.85 -13.22
N TRP A 86 4.47 3.71 -13.43
CA TRP A 86 5.77 3.39 -12.87
C TRP A 86 6.89 4.03 -13.70
N LEU A 87 7.84 4.65 -13.00
CA LEU A 87 9.06 5.25 -13.52
C LEU A 87 10.23 4.46 -12.90
N PRO A 88 10.62 3.32 -13.47
CA PRO A 88 11.66 2.48 -12.89
C PRO A 88 13.03 3.19 -12.91
N ASP A 89 13.81 3.00 -11.86
CA ASP A 89 15.22 3.43 -11.77
C ASP A 89 16.19 2.36 -12.32
N VAL A 90 15.66 1.20 -12.67
CA VAL A 90 16.38 0.09 -13.27
C VAL A 90 15.75 -0.31 -14.59
N VAL A 91 16.55 -0.87 -15.49
CA VAL A 91 16.03 -1.40 -16.75
C VAL A 91 15.26 -2.69 -16.46
N VAL A 92 13.97 -2.65 -16.74
CA VAL A 92 13.10 -3.84 -16.67
C VAL A 92 12.96 -4.38 -18.09
N ALA A 93 13.57 -5.55 -18.35
CA ALA A 93 13.44 -6.18 -19.66
C ALA A 93 11.98 -6.54 -19.93
N ASP A 94 11.55 -6.39 -21.19
CA ASP A 94 10.21 -6.83 -21.58
C ASP A 94 10.09 -8.37 -21.44
N PRO A 95 8.88 -8.87 -21.14
CA PRO A 95 8.69 -10.31 -20.98
C PRO A 95 8.94 -11.03 -22.30
N ALA A 96 9.69 -12.15 -22.21
CA ALA A 96 10.03 -12.95 -23.39
C ALA A 96 9.10 -14.15 -23.53
N GLY A 97 8.78 -14.51 -24.78
CA GLY A 97 8.02 -15.72 -25.09
C GLY A 97 6.51 -15.60 -24.81
N VAL A 98 5.85 -16.76 -24.74
CA VAL A 98 4.41 -16.83 -24.48
C VAL A 98 4.12 -16.52 -23.02
N VAL A 99 3.37 -15.45 -22.78
CA VAL A 99 2.95 -15.06 -21.42
C VAL A 99 1.61 -15.71 -21.08
N LYS A 100 1.66 -16.60 -20.07
CA LYS A 100 0.48 -17.09 -19.35
C LYS A 100 0.55 -16.50 -17.96
N ALA A 101 -0.16 -15.37 -17.77
CA ALA A 101 -0.11 -14.60 -16.54
C ALA A 101 -1.09 -15.15 -15.50
N TRP A 102 -0.64 -15.27 -14.24
CA TRP A 102 -1.48 -15.59 -13.10
C TRP A 102 -1.19 -14.63 -11.94
N ASP A 103 -2.22 -14.02 -11.38
CA ASP A 103 -2.11 -13.07 -10.25
C ASP A 103 -3.12 -13.36 -9.12
N GLY A 104 -3.75 -14.51 -9.18
CA GLY A 104 -4.75 -14.90 -8.20
C GLY A 104 -6.10 -14.19 -8.33
N SER A 105 -6.30 -13.31 -9.30
CA SER A 105 -7.58 -12.59 -9.49
C SER A 105 -8.72 -13.51 -9.91
N GLN A 106 -8.39 -14.64 -10.53
CA GLN A 106 -9.32 -15.68 -10.93
C GLN A 106 -9.56 -16.73 -9.83
N ALA A 107 -8.74 -16.73 -8.77
CA ALA A 107 -8.93 -17.65 -7.67
C ALA A 107 -10.23 -17.32 -6.92
N PRO A 108 -10.96 -18.33 -6.42
CA PRO A 108 -12.07 -18.08 -5.52
C PRO A 108 -11.58 -17.17 -4.39
N LYS A 109 -12.32 -16.11 -4.12
CA LYS A 109 -12.01 -15.28 -2.96
C LYS A 109 -12.19 -16.16 -1.74
N SER A 110 -11.13 -16.36 -0.96
CA SER A 110 -11.28 -17.02 0.32
C SER A 110 -12.23 -16.19 1.19
N ASP A 111 -13.32 -16.83 1.62
CA ASP A 111 -14.30 -16.16 2.46
C ASP A 111 -13.71 -15.94 3.85
N ALA A 112 -13.94 -14.76 4.39
CA ALA A 112 -13.59 -14.45 5.76
C ALA A 112 -14.68 -15.03 6.68
N ARG A 113 -14.33 -15.97 7.54
CA ARG A 113 -15.20 -16.42 8.61
C ARG A 113 -14.96 -15.59 9.85
N TYR A 114 -15.93 -14.80 10.26
CA TYR A 114 -15.82 -14.02 11.48
C TYR A 114 -15.83 -14.92 12.71
N VAL A 115 -14.90 -14.70 13.61
CA VAL A 115 -14.81 -15.39 14.92
C VAL A 115 -15.41 -14.55 16.05
N LEU A 116 -15.69 -13.28 15.77
CA LEU A 116 -16.36 -12.34 16.67
C LEU A 116 -17.49 -11.61 15.92
N ASN A 117 -18.60 -11.40 16.61
CA ASN A 117 -19.63 -10.47 16.15
C ASN A 117 -19.44 -9.06 16.71
N ALA A 118 -20.28 -8.11 16.30
CA ALA A 118 -20.19 -6.71 16.73
C ALA A 118 -20.26 -6.51 18.25
N ALA A 119 -21.15 -7.24 18.94
CA ALA A 119 -21.32 -7.14 20.39
C ALA A 119 -20.09 -7.68 21.13
N GLN A 120 -19.57 -8.83 20.70
CA GLN A 120 -18.36 -9.42 21.25
C GLN A 120 -17.13 -8.51 21.03
N LEU A 121 -17.01 -7.91 19.85
CA LEU A 121 -15.95 -6.96 19.59
C LEU A 121 -16.05 -5.73 20.53
N ALA A 122 -17.26 -5.18 20.69
CA ALA A 122 -17.46 -4.02 21.56
C ALA A 122 -17.04 -4.28 23.01
N THR A 123 -17.23 -5.49 23.53
CA THR A 123 -16.80 -5.87 24.88
C THR A 123 -15.31 -6.13 25.01
N GLN A 124 -14.63 -6.49 23.92
CA GLN A 124 -13.20 -6.78 23.91
C GLN A 124 -12.33 -5.55 23.67
N LEU A 125 -12.82 -4.54 22.96
CA LEU A 125 -12.05 -3.33 22.62
C LEU A 125 -11.61 -2.58 23.89
N ARG A 126 -10.30 -2.52 24.07
CA ARG A 126 -9.65 -1.77 25.16
C ARG A 126 -8.99 -0.50 24.58
N GLY A 127 -8.81 0.49 25.44
CA GLY A 127 -8.11 1.73 25.06
C GLY A 127 -8.92 2.66 24.16
N ASP A 128 -8.25 3.69 23.71
CA ASP A 128 -8.85 4.86 23.07
C ASP A 128 -8.69 4.82 21.54
N ALA A 129 -7.90 3.88 21.02
CA ALA A 129 -7.53 3.80 19.62
C ALA A 129 -7.63 2.38 19.05
N VAL A 130 -7.97 2.28 17.77
CA VAL A 130 -8.11 1.02 17.04
C VAL A 130 -7.35 1.10 15.72
N PHE A 131 -6.45 0.16 15.49
CA PHE A 131 -5.82 -0.06 14.20
C PHE A 131 -6.47 -1.25 13.49
N ILE A 132 -7.03 -1.00 12.31
CA ILE A 132 -7.71 -2.03 11.52
C ILE A 132 -6.76 -2.46 10.41
N ALA A 133 -6.12 -3.63 10.56
CA ALA A 133 -5.09 -4.13 9.63
C ALA A 133 -5.63 -4.33 8.20
N HIS A 134 -6.89 -4.64 8.04
CA HIS A 134 -7.60 -4.73 6.77
C HIS A 134 -9.08 -4.45 7.00
N SER A 135 -9.78 -3.88 6.02
CA SER A 135 -11.23 -3.57 6.18
C SER A 135 -12.09 -4.78 6.56
N ARG A 136 -11.70 -6.00 6.18
CA ARG A 136 -12.35 -7.24 6.63
C ARG A 136 -12.20 -7.52 8.12
N ALA A 137 -11.25 -6.90 8.80
CA ALA A 137 -11.08 -7.11 10.23
C ALA A 137 -12.14 -6.38 11.08
N LEU A 138 -12.99 -5.58 10.45
CA LEU A 138 -14.18 -5.05 11.11
C LEU A 138 -15.36 -5.99 10.81
N PRO A 139 -15.94 -6.69 11.81
CA PRO A 139 -17.14 -7.51 11.62
C PRO A 139 -18.31 -6.66 11.10
N PRO A 140 -19.28 -7.28 10.41
CA PRO A 140 -20.52 -6.60 10.03
C PRO A 140 -21.17 -5.91 11.24
N ASP A 141 -21.76 -4.74 11.00
CA ASP A 141 -22.50 -3.94 12.00
C ASP A 141 -21.66 -3.45 13.21
N ALA A 142 -20.34 -3.68 13.19
CA ALA A 142 -19.45 -3.29 14.29
C ALA A 142 -18.96 -1.83 14.25
N ALA A 143 -19.37 -1.03 13.27
CA ALA A 143 -18.95 0.37 13.14
C ALA A 143 -19.29 1.21 14.40
N THR A 144 -20.40 0.90 15.07
CA THR A 144 -20.82 1.57 16.29
C THR A 144 -19.87 1.36 17.47
N ALA A 145 -19.17 0.22 17.53
CA ALA A 145 -18.18 -0.08 18.56
C ALA A 145 -16.92 0.80 18.48
N LEU A 146 -16.73 1.47 17.34
CA LEU A 146 -15.59 2.38 17.09
C LEU A 146 -15.90 3.84 17.39
N ARG A 147 -17.14 4.17 17.78
CA ARG A 147 -17.52 5.57 18.07
C ARG A 147 -16.68 6.13 19.23
N GLY A 148 -16.16 7.35 19.01
CA GLY A 148 -15.33 8.04 19.99
C GLY A 148 -13.88 7.51 20.10
N LYS A 149 -13.50 6.52 19.31
CA LYS A 149 -12.13 6.01 19.26
C LYS A 149 -11.36 6.63 18.09
N VAL A 150 -10.05 6.75 18.26
CA VAL A 150 -9.14 7.05 17.15
C VAL A 150 -9.02 5.80 16.28
N VAL A 151 -9.37 5.90 14.99
CA VAL A 151 -9.33 4.77 14.08
C VAL A 151 -8.29 4.99 12.99
N TRP A 152 -7.36 4.06 12.88
CA TRP A 152 -6.35 4.00 11.82
C TRP A 152 -6.44 2.68 11.07
N THR A 153 -5.90 2.66 9.85
CA THR A 153 -5.87 1.45 9.02
C THR A 153 -4.56 1.35 8.23
N SER A 154 -4.31 0.18 7.62
CA SER A 154 -3.08 -0.08 6.88
C SER A 154 -2.91 0.77 5.62
N GLY A 155 -4.01 1.07 4.92
CA GLY A 155 -3.91 1.86 3.68
C GLY A 155 -5.25 2.37 3.17
N SER A 156 -5.20 3.23 2.16
CA SER A 156 -6.34 3.96 1.61
C SER A 156 -7.48 3.05 1.11
N SER A 157 -7.17 1.88 0.54
CA SER A 157 -8.20 0.92 0.13
C SER A 157 -9.07 0.44 1.29
N SER A 158 -8.46 0.16 2.45
CA SER A 158 -9.20 -0.19 3.68
C SER A 158 -9.94 1.03 4.23
N TRP A 159 -9.34 2.21 4.18
CA TRP A 159 -9.98 3.46 4.60
C TRP A 159 -11.31 3.68 3.88
N PHE A 160 -11.31 3.68 2.54
CA PHE A 160 -12.54 3.90 1.77
C PHE A 160 -13.63 2.88 2.07
N ARG A 161 -13.27 1.61 2.25
CA ARG A 161 -14.23 0.56 2.58
C ARG A 161 -14.80 0.72 3.99
N LEU A 162 -14.01 1.15 4.96
CA LEU A 162 -14.45 1.45 6.32
C LEU A 162 -15.33 2.70 6.35
N ALA A 163 -14.97 3.75 5.60
CA ALA A 163 -15.77 4.95 5.47
C ALA A 163 -17.15 4.67 4.86
N ALA A 164 -17.23 3.78 3.86
CA ALA A 164 -18.49 3.32 3.29
C ALA A 164 -19.38 2.55 4.30
N GLN A 165 -18.78 2.02 5.38
CA GLN A 165 -19.50 1.39 6.50
C GLN A 165 -19.82 2.38 7.63
N GLY A 166 -19.59 3.68 7.43
CA GLY A 166 -19.84 4.73 8.42
C GLY A 166 -18.76 4.88 9.50
N VAL A 167 -17.57 4.32 9.29
CA VAL A 167 -16.44 4.49 10.20
C VAL A 167 -15.66 5.74 9.85
N TRP A 168 -15.47 6.62 10.84
CA TRP A 168 -14.56 7.75 10.70
C TRP A 168 -13.12 7.29 10.93
N VAL A 169 -12.31 7.27 9.87
CA VAL A 169 -10.90 6.88 9.89
C VAL A 169 -10.04 8.15 9.89
N GLN A 170 -9.18 8.33 10.90
CA GLN A 170 -8.33 9.51 11.06
C GLN A 170 -7.01 9.41 10.29
N GLY A 171 -6.53 8.21 10.02
CA GLY A 171 -5.29 8.05 9.30
C GLY A 171 -5.05 6.63 8.78
N CYS A 172 -4.04 6.50 7.94
CA CYS A 172 -3.62 5.19 7.46
C CYS A 172 -2.09 5.14 7.25
N GLY A 173 -1.56 3.93 7.26
CA GLY A 173 -0.13 3.66 7.04
C GLY A 173 0.28 3.60 5.57
N GLU A 174 -0.54 4.09 4.63
CA GLU A 174 -0.27 4.14 3.18
C GLU A 174 0.22 2.81 2.58
N ALA A 175 -0.17 1.69 3.20
CA ALA A 175 0.27 0.33 2.85
C ALA A 175 1.79 0.08 2.99
N MET A 176 2.52 0.93 3.73
CA MET A 176 3.96 0.80 3.97
C MET A 176 4.31 -0.28 5.02
N GLY A 177 3.32 -0.97 5.55
CA GLY A 177 3.51 -2.03 6.55
C GLY A 177 3.27 -1.60 8.00
N ALA A 178 3.32 -2.58 8.90
CA ALA A 178 2.99 -2.39 10.31
C ALA A 178 4.01 -1.50 11.03
N GLU A 179 5.28 -1.62 10.70
CA GLU A 179 6.39 -0.87 11.28
C GLU A 179 6.30 0.62 10.95
N ALA A 180 6.06 0.95 9.68
CA ALA A 180 5.90 2.34 9.26
C ALA A 180 4.66 2.99 9.91
N ALA A 181 3.55 2.25 10.00
CA ALA A 181 2.35 2.72 10.69
C ALA A 181 2.62 2.97 12.19
N ALA A 182 3.41 2.11 12.85
CA ALA A 182 3.79 2.30 14.25
C ALA A 182 4.69 3.53 14.44
N GLN A 183 5.63 3.77 13.53
CA GLN A 183 6.47 4.98 13.55
C GLN A 183 5.61 6.24 13.39
N MET A 184 4.65 6.25 12.46
CA MET A 184 3.71 7.37 12.31
C MET A 184 2.88 7.59 13.56
N VAL A 185 2.39 6.53 14.20
CA VAL A 185 1.62 6.62 15.46
C VAL A 185 2.47 7.15 16.61
N ALA A 186 3.77 6.85 16.61
CA ALA A 186 4.71 7.32 17.63
C ALA A 186 5.16 8.79 17.41
N GLU A 187 4.79 9.41 16.29
CA GLU A 187 5.18 10.78 15.98
C GLU A 187 4.54 11.78 16.97
N PRO A 188 5.33 12.53 17.75
CA PRO A 188 4.79 13.40 18.81
C PRO A 188 3.83 14.49 18.31
N LEU A 189 4.02 14.96 17.07
CA LEU A 189 3.16 15.99 16.47
C LEU A 189 1.72 15.51 16.29
N LEU A 190 1.51 14.22 16.07
CA LEU A 190 0.18 13.64 15.89
C LEU A 190 -0.59 13.48 17.20
N ARG A 191 0.08 13.52 18.34
CA ARG A 191 -0.50 13.38 19.69
C ARG A 191 -1.41 12.15 19.82
N LEU A 192 -1.04 11.06 19.17
CA LEU A 192 -1.80 9.81 19.21
C LEU A 192 -1.55 9.04 20.49
N PRO A 193 -2.47 8.17 20.92
CA PRO A 193 -2.25 7.33 22.09
C PRO A 193 -1.03 6.43 21.94
N PRO A 194 -0.31 6.10 23.02
CA PRO A 194 0.81 5.15 22.98
C PRO A 194 0.31 3.73 22.62
N PRO A 195 1.18 2.84 22.10
CA PRO A 195 0.78 1.49 21.65
C PRO A 195 -0.06 0.70 22.65
N ALA A 196 0.21 0.78 23.93
CA ALA A 196 -0.56 0.10 24.97
C ALA A 196 -2.05 0.50 25.07
N LYS A 197 -2.42 1.62 24.46
CA LYS A 197 -3.82 2.08 24.35
C LYS A 197 -4.49 1.76 23.01
N TRP A 198 -3.86 0.96 22.18
CA TRP A 198 -4.40 0.53 20.90
C TRP A 198 -4.92 -0.89 20.95
N SER A 199 -6.01 -1.13 20.24
CA SER A 199 -6.46 -2.46 19.85
C SER A 199 -6.21 -2.65 18.36
N VAL A 200 -5.49 -3.70 17.98
CA VAL A 200 -5.22 -4.06 16.58
C VAL A 200 -6.18 -5.15 16.15
N LEU A 201 -7.04 -4.87 15.16
CA LEU A 201 -7.96 -5.86 14.59
C LEU A 201 -7.31 -6.52 13.38
N THR A 202 -7.22 -7.85 13.40
CA THR A 202 -6.54 -8.62 12.35
C THR A 202 -7.16 -10.01 12.17
N HIS A 203 -6.61 -10.82 11.27
CA HIS A 203 -6.99 -12.23 11.13
C HIS A 203 -6.20 -13.13 12.09
N ALA A 204 -6.72 -14.33 12.38
CA ALA A 204 -6.19 -15.22 13.42
C ALA A 204 -4.69 -15.53 13.22
N SER A 205 -4.25 -15.85 12.01
CA SER A 205 -2.84 -16.22 11.76
C SER A 205 -1.86 -15.02 11.80
N ALA A 206 -2.35 -13.78 11.91
CA ALA A 206 -1.49 -12.59 12.04
C ALA A 206 -1.39 -12.07 13.48
N VAL A 207 -2.07 -12.66 14.44
CA VAL A 207 -2.05 -12.19 15.84
C VAL A 207 -0.62 -12.13 16.39
N GLU A 208 0.12 -13.23 16.28
CA GLU A 208 1.48 -13.31 16.81
C GLU A 208 2.46 -12.33 16.14
N PRO A 209 2.53 -12.21 14.79
CA PRO A 209 3.34 -11.19 14.13
C PRO A 209 3.03 -9.76 14.56
N TRP A 210 1.79 -9.42 14.85
CA TRP A 210 1.42 -8.10 15.35
C TRP A 210 1.85 -7.90 16.80
N ALA A 211 1.70 -8.93 17.66
CA ALA A 211 2.04 -8.84 19.07
C ALA A 211 3.56 -8.74 19.31
N GLN A 212 4.38 -9.31 18.44
CA GLN A 212 5.85 -9.32 18.56
C GLN A 212 6.54 -8.14 17.84
N GLY A 213 5.84 -7.43 16.96
CA GLY A 213 6.39 -6.35 16.14
C GLY A 213 6.39 -4.98 16.82
N ALA A 214 6.46 -3.95 16.02
CA ALA A 214 6.45 -2.54 16.45
C ALA A 214 5.17 -2.10 17.21
N TRP A 215 4.15 -2.95 17.23
CA TRP A 215 2.91 -2.80 18.00
C TRP A 215 2.92 -3.59 19.31
N SER A 216 4.09 -4.02 19.76
CA SER A 216 4.21 -4.72 21.05
C SER A 216 3.64 -3.84 22.17
N GLY A 217 2.80 -4.47 23.03
CA GLY A 217 2.03 -3.76 24.04
C GLY A 217 0.62 -3.36 23.63
N ALA A 218 0.28 -3.33 22.33
CA ALA A 218 -1.09 -3.19 21.88
C ALA A 218 -1.88 -4.49 22.13
N GLN A 219 -3.19 -4.35 22.33
CA GLN A 219 -4.08 -5.50 22.33
C GLN A 219 -4.28 -5.98 20.90
N VAL A 220 -3.95 -7.23 20.58
CA VAL A 220 -4.22 -7.79 19.24
C VAL A 220 -5.44 -8.71 19.30
N ILE A 221 -6.42 -8.44 18.45
CA ILE A 221 -7.71 -9.14 18.42
C ILE A 221 -7.88 -9.81 17.07
N ALA A 222 -7.98 -11.15 17.06
CA ALA A 222 -8.43 -11.89 15.89
C ALA A 222 -9.95 -11.69 15.73
N THR A 223 -10.37 -11.09 14.63
CA THR A 223 -11.79 -10.88 14.36
C THR A 223 -12.33 -11.82 13.29
N TYR A 224 -11.44 -12.38 12.46
CA TYR A 224 -11.80 -13.32 11.41
C TYR A 224 -10.69 -14.32 11.13
N GLU A 225 -11.08 -15.43 10.53
CA GLU A 225 -10.19 -16.41 9.93
C GLU A 225 -10.36 -16.40 8.42
N MET A 226 -9.30 -16.70 7.70
CA MET A 226 -9.38 -16.94 6.27
C MET A 226 -9.58 -18.44 6.05
N ASP A 227 -10.50 -18.80 5.19
CA ASP A 227 -10.58 -20.18 4.71
C ASP A 227 -9.34 -20.46 3.84
N GLU A 228 -8.35 -21.10 4.44
CA GLU A 228 -7.11 -21.46 3.78
C GLU A 228 -7.21 -22.73 2.94
N SER A 229 -8.36 -23.42 2.95
CA SER A 229 -8.59 -24.66 2.19
C SER A 229 -8.74 -24.43 0.68
N ALA A 230 -9.12 -23.22 0.26
CA ALA A 230 -9.18 -22.87 -1.14
C ALA A 230 -7.77 -22.70 -1.72
N LEU A 231 -7.24 -23.77 -2.28
CA LEU A 231 -6.04 -23.69 -3.12
C LEU A 231 -6.33 -22.79 -4.33
N PRO A 232 -5.36 -21.95 -4.73
CA PRO A 232 -5.45 -21.27 -6.01
C PRO A 232 -5.69 -22.33 -7.09
N ASP A 233 -6.36 -21.93 -8.19
CA ASP A 233 -6.55 -22.83 -9.34
C ASP A 233 -5.21 -23.47 -9.71
N ALA A 234 -5.03 -24.72 -9.24
CA ALA A 234 -3.77 -25.45 -9.37
C ALA A 234 -3.40 -25.71 -10.83
N ALA A 235 -4.40 -25.85 -11.71
CA ALA A 235 -4.17 -26.05 -13.13
C ALA A 235 -3.67 -24.78 -13.81
N ALA A 236 -4.30 -23.65 -13.54
CA ALA A 236 -3.87 -22.35 -14.05
C ALA A 236 -2.48 -21.98 -13.53
N LEU A 237 -2.20 -22.22 -12.25
CA LEU A 237 -0.91 -21.93 -11.64
C LEU A 237 0.22 -22.79 -12.21
N LYS A 238 -0.01 -24.10 -12.45
CA LYS A 238 0.95 -25.01 -13.10
C LYS A 238 1.25 -24.60 -14.56
N ALA A 239 0.24 -24.04 -15.25
CA ALA A 239 0.39 -23.60 -16.64
C ALA A 239 1.00 -22.19 -16.75
N ALA A 240 1.11 -21.46 -15.65
CA ALA A 240 1.56 -20.07 -15.66
C ALA A 240 3.06 -19.97 -15.96
N THR A 241 3.41 -19.05 -16.85
CA THR A 241 4.80 -18.66 -17.13
C THR A 241 5.19 -17.39 -16.36
N HIS A 242 4.22 -16.62 -15.93
CA HIS A 242 4.38 -15.39 -15.18
C HIS A 242 3.39 -15.36 -14.01
N VAL A 243 3.89 -15.22 -12.80
CA VAL A 243 3.09 -15.31 -11.58
C VAL A 243 3.30 -14.06 -10.72
N TYR A 244 2.22 -13.45 -10.25
CA TYR A 244 2.27 -12.38 -9.26
C TYR A 244 1.68 -12.84 -7.93
N TRP A 245 2.48 -12.76 -6.87
CA TRP A 245 2.09 -13.12 -5.52
C TRP A 245 1.63 -11.90 -4.73
N SER A 246 0.39 -11.92 -4.30
CA SER A 246 -0.18 -10.81 -3.51
C SER A 246 0.15 -10.88 -2.02
N SER A 247 0.62 -12.03 -1.54
CA SER A 247 1.02 -12.25 -0.15
C SER A 247 1.97 -13.42 0.02
N THR A 248 2.72 -13.42 1.13
CA THR A 248 3.60 -14.53 1.53
C THR A 248 2.82 -15.84 1.67
N ALA A 249 1.62 -15.80 2.26
CA ALA A 249 0.77 -17.00 2.40
C ALA A 249 0.35 -17.59 1.05
N GLN A 250 0.05 -16.75 0.06
CA GLN A 250 -0.26 -17.19 -1.30
C GLN A 250 0.95 -17.85 -1.96
N PHE A 251 2.14 -17.26 -1.80
CA PHE A 251 3.38 -17.82 -2.29
C PHE A 251 3.67 -19.18 -1.69
N GLU A 252 3.63 -19.33 -0.36
CA GLU A 252 3.94 -20.59 0.32
C GLU A 252 2.98 -21.72 -0.10
N ARG A 253 1.72 -21.42 -0.29
CA ARG A 253 0.74 -22.42 -0.75
C ARG A 253 0.88 -22.80 -2.21
N GLY A 254 1.33 -21.87 -3.06
CA GLY A 254 1.36 -22.04 -4.51
C GLY A 254 2.72 -22.39 -5.10
N ARG A 255 3.82 -22.04 -4.43
CA ARG A 255 5.17 -22.12 -5.03
C ARG A 255 5.56 -23.48 -5.56
N ALA A 256 5.13 -24.56 -4.91
CA ALA A 256 5.39 -25.93 -5.35
C ALA A 256 4.70 -26.32 -6.68
N LEU A 257 3.70 -25.57 -7.09
CA LEU A 257 2.97 -25.78 -8.34
C LEU A 257 3.57 -25.00 -9.51
N VAL A 258 4.42 -24.01 -9.24
CA VAL A 258 4.98 -23.11 -10.26
C VAL A 258 6.26 -23.70 -10.83
N ALA A 259 6.40 -23.68 -12.15
CA ALA A 259 7.63 -24.13 -12.80
C ALA A 259 8.84 -23.29 -12.36
N ALA A 260 9.99 -23.92 -12.15
CA ALA A 260 11.23 -23.22 -11.75
C ALA A 260 11.69 -22.15 -12.76
N THR A 261 11.26 -22.27 -14.00
CA THR A 261 11.54 -21.33 -15.10
C THR A 261 10.54 -20.17 -15.18
N ALA A 262 9.45 -20.22 -14.40
CA ALA A 262 8.45 -19.17 -14.43
C ALA A 262 8.97 -17.86 -13.79
N HIS A 263 8.64 -16.74 -14.40
CA HIS A 263 8.89 -15.43 -13.84
C HIS A 263 7.93 -15.15 -12.68
N GLN A 264 8.47 -14.90 -11.51
CA GLN A 264 7.69 -14.64 -10.31
C GLN A 264 7.81 -13.18 -9.89
N ALA A 265 6.72 -12.62 -9.42
CA ALA A 265 6.66 -11.22 -9.03
C ALA A 265 5.84 -11.04 -7.75
N SER A 266 6.05 -9.92 -7.08
CA SER A 266 5.18 -9.42 -6.01
C SER A 266 5.27 -7.90 -5.90
N GLY A 267 4.46 -7.31 -5.04
CA GLY A 267 4.70 -5.95 -4.54
C GLY A 267 5.98 -5.88 -3.70
N PRO A 268 6.51 -4.67 -3.43
CA PRO A 268 7.65 -4.47 -2.55
C PRO A 268 7.33 -4.83 -1.09
N GLY A 269 8.37 -5.01 -0.26
CA GLY A 269 8.26 -5.28 1.17
C GLY A 269 8.27 -6.77 1.50
N LYS A 270 7.68 -7.17 2.63
CA LYS A 270 7.82 -8.50 3.25
C LYS A 270 7.62 -9.68 2.30
N THR A 271 6.67 -9.60 1.38
CA THR A 271 6.44 -10.68 0.40
C THR A 271 7.61 -10.82 -0.57
N ALA A 272 8.13 -9.70 -1.08
CA ALA A 272 9.30 -9.71 -1.97
C ALA A 272 10.54 -10.27 -1.25
N ASP A 273 10.77 -9.85 -0.02
CA ASP A 273 11.92 -10.29 0.78
C ASP A 273 11.84 -11.78 1.09
N HIS A 274 10.64 -12.26 1.41
CA HIS A 274 10.39 -13.69 1.63
C HIS A 274 10.63 -14.53 0.39
N ILE A 275 10.17 -14.08 -0.79
CA ILE A 275 10.39 -14.78 -2.07
C ILE A 275 11.88 -14.82 -2.43
N ARG A 276 12.62 -13.72 -2.21
CA ARG A 276 14.07 -13.66 -2.41
C ARG A 276 14.79 -14.63 -1.47
N ALA A 277 14.43 -14.63 -0.18
CA ALA A 277 14.98 -15.54 0.82
C ALA A 277 14.71 -17.02 0.49
N ALA A 278 13.58 -17.32 -0.17
CA ALA A 278 13.27 -18.66 -0.67
C ALA A 278 14.08 -19.07 -1.91
N GLY A 279 14.99 -18.22 -2.42
CA GLY A 279 15.91 -18.54 -3.51
C GLY A 279 15.28 -18.59 -4.91
N VAL A 280 14.17 -17.89 -5.12
CA VAL A 280 13.51 -17.80 -6.44
C VAL A 280 14.41 -17.05 -7.41
N ARG A 281 14.87 -17.72 -8.48
CA ARG A 281 15.86 -17.18 -9.42
C ARG A 281 15.28 -16.09 -10.34
N HIS A 282 14.08 -16.29 -10.83
CA HIS A 282 13.41 -15.39 -11.78
C HIS A 282 12.37 -14.55 -11.05
N PHE A 283 12.84 -13.67 -10.15
CA PHE A 283 11.98 -12.81 -9.34
C PHE A 283 12.19 -11.32 -9.68
N GLN A 284 11.09 -10.60 -9.87
CA GLN A 284 11.05 -9.17 -10.08
C GLN A 284 9.97 -8.53 -9.19
N ALA A 285 10.33 -7.52 -8.41
CA ALA A 285 9.33 -6.72 -7.70
C ALA A 285 8.73 -5.66 -8.62
N PHE A 286 7.43 -5.41 -8.47
CA PHE A 286 6.70 -4.36 -9.16
C PHE A 286 6.00 -3.47 -8.13
N PRO A 287 5.85 -2.16 -8.37
CA PRO A 287 5.20 -1.28 -7.40
C PRO A 287 3.75 -1.68 -7.12
N THR A 288 3.05 -2.18 -8.13
CA THR A 288 1.67 -2.67 -8.00
C THR A 288 1.40 -3.83 -8.96
N VAL A 289 0.33 -4.59 -8.70
CA VAL A 289 -0.13 -5.63 -9.62
C VAL A 289 -0.58 -5.03 -10.97
N ALA A 290 -1.06 -3.79 -10.97
CA ALA A 290 -1.47 -3.11 -12.20
C ALA A 290 -0.27 -2.86 -13.13
N GLU A 291 0.87 -2.42 -12.58
CA GLU A 291 2.10 -2.25 -13.35
C GLU A 291 2.67 -3.57 -13.85
N TRP A 292 2.58 -4.64 -13.04
CA TRP A 292 2.94 -5.97 -13.49
C TRP A 292 2.05 -6.47 -14.63
N ARG A 293 0.73 -6.22 -14.59
CA ARG A 293 -0.20 -6.57 -15.68
C ARG A 293 0.13 -5.79 -16.96
N LYS A 294 0.45 -4.50 -16.85
CA LYS A 294 0.90 -3.69 -18.00
C LYS A 294 2.18 -4.26 -18.61
N TRP A 295 3.11 -4.67 -17.75
CA TRP A 295 4.36 -5.29 -18.20
C TRP A 295 4.11 -6.61 -18.91
N THR A 296 3.32 -7.52 -18.33
CA THR A 296 3.00 -8.81 -18.95
C THR A 296 2.24 -8.67 -20.27
N ALA A 297 1.46 -7.61 -20.44
CA ALA A 297 0.74 -7.32 -21.68
C ALA A 297 1.64 -6.83 -22.83
N LYS A 298 2.89 -6.47 -22.58
CA LYS A 298 3.85 -6.08 -23.63
C LYS A 298 4.41 -7.26 -24.42
N ALA A 299 4.31 -8.48 -23.88
CA ALA A 299 4.69 -9.68 -24.62
C ALA A 299 3.75 -9.85 -25.84
N ARG A 300 4.33 -9.79 -26.99
CA ARG A 300 3.66 -10.00 -28.28
C ARG A 300 4.12 -11.31 -28.91
#